data_f8c543191326ac35a670905c4bfe99c0
#
_entry.id   f8c543191326ac35a670905c4bfe99c0
#
_cell.length_a   1.000
_cell.length_b   1.000
_cell.length_c   1.000
_cell.angle_alpha   90.00
_cell.angle_beta   90.00
_cell.angle_gamma   90.00
#
_symmetry.space_group_name_H-M   'P 1'
#
loop_
_entity.id
_entity.type
_entity.pdbx_description
1 polymer ?
#
loop_
_entity_poly.entity_id
_entity_poly.type
_entity_poly.pdbx_seq_one_letter_code
_entity_poly.pdbx_strand_id
1 'polypeptide(L)'
;MISAPRYLASSPGSIGNVGPGLDVLGCAIAGARDDVIAEWCETPGVTVLDAGHPDLPTSIERHTAAIAAGAVLKLVGDTGLPMTAPGIALTVRKGLPLSGGQGGSAASAVAGAAATAALIGASLDTNQLLACCLVAEARVAGAHLDNIAPALLGGIVLIKSIDPIDIIQLPVPTGLQLVIVHPEQRLSTSTSRSALPLSVALPAVTHQLAHVAAMVAACFMDDLALFGRAIDDRIAEPARAHLLPGFAAATRAAMDAGALGASISGSGPTMFAIADSHEHAERVAAAMTESYAANGIASTAIVTTIDQHGTRVNALQP
;
A
#
# COMPACT_ATOMS: atom_id res chain seq x y z
N MET A 1 38.06 -5.42 -12.53
CA MET A 1 36.83 -6.26 -12.60
C MET A 1 35.65 -5.31 -12.68
N ILE A 2 34.84 -5.38 -13.74
CA ILE A 2 33.59 -4.59 -13.84
C ILE A 2 32.67 -5.22 -12.78
N SER A 3 32.25 -4.43 -11.79
CA SER A 3 31.28 -4.89 -10.79
C SER A 3 29.99 -5.32 -11.51
N ALA A 4 29.40 -6.43 -11.08
CA ALA A 4 28.14 -6.90 -11.64
C ALA A 4 27.04 -5.84 -11.46
N PRO A 5 26.11 -5.68 -12.42
CA PRO A 5 25.04 -4.70 -12.30
C PRO A 5 24.17 -4.98 -11.09
N ARG A 6 23.76 -3.92 -10.39
CA ARG A 6 22.80 -3.95 -9.29
C ARG A 6 21.66 -2.98 -9.58
N TYR A 7 20.46 -3.31 -9.17
CA TYR A 7 19.30 -2.45 -9.37
C TYR A 7 18.61 -2.17 -8.05
N LEU A 8 18.29 -0.91 -7.84
CA LEU A 8 17.47 -0.41 -6.74
C LEU A 8 16.06 -0.15 -7.25
N ALA A 9 15.07 -0.79 -6.66
CA ALA A 9 13.67 -0.37 -6.79
C ALA A 9 13.20 0.26 -5.49
N SER A 10 12.49 1.37 -5.61
CA SER A 10 11.95 2.15 -4.50
C SER A 10 10.44 2.26 -4.67
N SER A 11 9.68 1.74 -3.71
CA SER A 11 8.22 1.64 -3.78
C SER A 11 7.55 2.44 -2.66
N PRO A 12 6.56 3.29 -2.96
CA PRO A 12 5.87 4.10 -1.96
C PRO A 12 4.96 3.26 -1.07
N GLY A 13 4.57 3.83 0.07
CA GLY A 13 3.44 3.35 0.84
C GLY A 13 2.12 3.51 0.12
N SER A 14 1.08 2.87 0.66
CA SER A 14 -0.27 2.93 0.08
C SER A 14 -1.36 2.90 1.16
N ILE A 15 -2.51 3.49 0.82
CA ILE A 15 -3.77 3.32 1.52
C ILE A 15 -4.60 2.33 0.72
N GLY A 16 -4.82 1.13 1.25
CA GLY A 16 -5.80 0.20 0.70
C GLY A 16 -7.21 0.57 1.17
N ASN A 17 -8.21 0.14 0.46
CA ASN A 17 -9.63 0.37 0.65
C ASN A 17 -10.09 1.82 0.34
N VAL A 18 -9.37 2.85 0.74
CA VAL A 18 -9.71 4.28 0.63
C VAL A 18 -11.16 4.55 1.04
N GLY A 19 -11.50 4.28 2.32
CA GLY A 19 -12.88 4.39 2.83
C GLY A 19 -13.77 3.23 2.34
N PRO A 20 -14.83 3.49 1.56
CA PRO A 20 -15.82 2.47 1.17
C PRO A 20 -15.31 1.47 0.13
N GLY A 21 -14.12 1.65 -0.41
CA GLY A 21 -13.55 0.83 -1.49
C GLY A 21 -12.84 -0.43 -1.04
N LEU A 22 -13.39 -1.19 -0.07
CA LEU A 22 -12.82 -2.45 0.42
C LEU A 22 -12.39 -3.35 -0.74
N ASP A 23 -11.09 -3.66 -0.82
CA ASP A 23 -10.43 -4.50 -1.83
C ASP A 23 -10.50 -3.95 -3.29
N VAL A 24 -11.18 -2.80 -3.52
CA VAL A 24 -11.38 -2.25 -4.88
C VAL A 24 -10.74 -0.89 -5.11
N LEU A 25 -10.45 -0.11 -4.06
CA LEU A 25 -9.78 1.19 -4.19
C LEU A 25 -8.48 1.23 -3.40
N GLY A 26 -7.44 1.80 -4.01
CA GLY A 26 -6.18 2.07 -3.35
C GLY A 26 -5.55 3.37 -3.84
N CYS A 27 -4.72 3.99 -3.02
CA CYS A 27 -3.90 5.11 -3.45
C CYS A 27 -2.48 5.06 -2.90
N ALA A 28 -1.52 5.59 -3.64
CA ALA A 28 -0.12 5.68 -3.23
C ALA A 28 0.11 6.91 -2.36
N ILE A 29 0.99 6.77 -1.34
CA ILE A 29 1.34 7.84 -0.41
C ILE A 29 2.73 8.40 -0.78
N ALA A 30 2.85 9.70 -0.98
CA ALA A 30 4.15 10.34 -1.16
C ALA A 30 4.94 10.34 0.17
N GLY A 31 6.26 10.27 0.09
CA GLY A 31 7.16 10.33 1.25
C GLY A 31 7.90 9.02 1.51
N ALA A 32 7.63 8.36 2.64
CA ALA A 32 8.34 7.13 3.04
C ALA A 32 8.16 6.00 2.02
N ARG A 33 9.25 5.25 1.77
CA ARG A 33 9.31 4.21 0.74
C ARG A 33 10.08 3.01 1.26
N ASP A 34 9.76 1.83 0.76
CA ASP A 34 10.60 0.66 0.92
C ASP A 34 11.51 0.53 -0.31
N ASP A 35 12.77 0.26 -0.05
CA ASP A 35 13.77 0.07 -1.09
C ASP A 35 14.21 -1.39 -1.12
N VAL A 36 14.41 -1.95 -2.32
CA VAL A 36 15.01 -3.26 -2.52
C VAL A 36 16.12 -3.17 -3.55
N ILE A 37 17.30 -3.63 -3.17
CA ILE A 37 18.43 -3.80 -4.07
C ILE A 37 18.48 -5.27 -4.48
N ALA A 38 18.52 -5.53 -5.78
CA ALA A 38 18.76 -6.85 -6.35
C ALA A 38 20.14 -6.92 -6.99
N GLU A 39 20.86 -8.00 -6.72
CA GLU A 39 22.18 -8.30 -7.27
C GLU A 39 22.32 -9.79 -7.57
N TRP A 40 23.27 -10.15 -8.46
CA TRP A 40 23.56 -11.53 -8.78
C TRP A 40 24.28 -12.24 -7.63
N CYS A 41 23.98 -13.53 -7.38
CA CYS A 41 24.69 -14.34 -6.40
C CYS A 41 24.86 -15.79 -6.89
N GLU A 42 25.79 -16.51 -6.21
CA GLU A 42 26.13 -17.90 -6.54
C GLU A 42 25.08 -18.92 -6.00
N THR A 43 24.28 -18.51 -5.02
CA THR A 43 23.24 -19.36 -4.44
C THR A 43 22.04 -19.41 -5.38
N PRO A 44 21.60 -20.57 -5.88
CA PRO A 44 20.46 -20.67 -6.78
C PRO A 44 19.17 -20.13 -6.18
N GLY A 45 18.35 -19.48 -7.01
CA GLY A 45 17.06 -18.91 -6.62
C GLY A 45 17.19 -17.53 -6.01
N VAL A 46 16.38 -17.22 -4.99
CA VAL A 46 16.38 -15.92 -4.28
C VAL A 46 16.98 -16.08 -2.89
N THR A 47 17.85 -15.16 -2.50
CA THR A 47 18.45 -15.07 -1.16
C THR A 47 18.15 -13.71 -0.57
N VAL A 48 17.75 -13.63 0.70
CA VAL A 48 17.59 -12.36 1.43
C VAL A 48 18.83 -12.14 2.28
N LEU A 49 19.65 -11.15 1.91
CA LEU A 49 20.87 -10.77 2.65
C LEU A 49 20.51 -9.92 3.86
N ASP A 50 19.57 -9.00 3.70
CA ASP A 50 19.04 -8.14 4.75
C ASP A 50 17.53 -7.99 4.54
N ALA A 51 16.76 -8.32 5.57
CA ALA A 51 15.30 -8.21 5.56
C ALA A 51 14.79 -6.77 5.81
N GLY A 52 15.70 -5.85 6.14
CA GLY A 52 15.39 -4.44 6.41
C GLY A 52 14.85 -4.16 7.81
N HIS A 53 14.56 -5.17 8.61
CA HIS A 53 14.13 -5.03 10.00
C HIS A 53 14.32 -6.35 10.77
N PRO A 54 14.76 -6.32 12.05
CA PRO A 54 15.01 -7.53 12.83
C PRO A 54 13.76 -8.41 13.05
N ASP A 55 12.57 -7.84 13.07
CA ASP A 55 11.32 -8.59 13.22
C ASP A 55 10.86 -9.27 11.90
N LEU A 56 11.51 -8.98 10.77
CA LEU A 56 11.15 -9.60 9.49
C LEU A 56 11.94 -10.89 9.25
N PRO A 57 11.29 -11.92 8.67
CA PRO A 57 11.96 -13.17 8.35
C PRO A 57 12.93 -12.98 7.17
N THR A 58 14.07 -13.68 7.22
CA THR A 58 14.98 -13.82 6.07
C THR A 58 14.62 -15.00 5.18
N SER A 59 13.67 -15.85 5.61
CA SER A 59 13.23 -17.00 4.81
C SER A 59 12.46 -16.54 3.57
N ILE A 60 12.81 -17.11 2.43
CA ILE A 60 12.25 -16.73 1.12
C ILE A 60 10.75 -16.99 1.00
N GLU A 61 10.21 -17.95 1.76
CA GLU A 61 8.80 -18.32 1.75
C GLU A 61 7.92 -17.35 2.55
N ARG A 62 8.53 -16.47 3.36
CA ARG A 62 7.83 -15.58 4.29
C ARG A 62 8.13 -14.10 4.06
N HIS A 63 9.20 -13.78 3.31
CA HIS A 63 9.55 -12.40 3.00
C HIS A 63 8.91 -11.96 1.69
N THR A 64 8.02 -10.95 1.72
CA THR A 64 7.20 -10.57 0.56
C THR A 64 8.03 -10.15 -0.66
N ALA A 65 9.13 -9.41 -0.48
CA ALA A 65 10.04 -9.08 -1.58
C ALA A 65 10.64 -10.34 -2.23
N ALA A 66 11.04 -11.35 -1.43
CA ALA A 66 11.63 -12.57 -1.94
C ALA A 66 10.60 -13.46 -2.64
N ILE A 67 9.37 -13.54 -2.11
CA ILE A 67 8.28 -14.29 -2.77
C ILE A 67 7.98 -13.68 -4.13
N ALA A 68 7.86 -12.35 -4.22
CA ALA A 68 7.58 -11.66 -5.47
C ALA A 68 8.74 -11.78 -6.47
N ALA A 69 9.99 -11.66 -6.01
CA ALA A 69 11.18 -11.91 -6.83
C ALA A 69 11.21 -13.36 -7.37
N GLY A 70 10.91 -14.33 -6.53
CA GLY A 70 10.81 -15.74 -6.93
C GLY A 70 9.71 -15.98 -7.97
N ALA A 71 8.58 -15.27 -7.86
CA ALA A 71 7.51 -15.31 -8.87
C ALA A 71 7.98 -14.73 -10.21
N VAL A 72 8.76 -13.64 -10.21
CA VAL A 72 9.40 -13.08 -11.42
C VAL A 72 10.34 -14.09 -12.05
N LEU A 73 11.24 -14.72 -11.26
CA LEU A 73 12.16 -15.74 -11.78
C LEU A 73 11.43 -16.92 -12.41
N LYS A 74 10.36 -17.38 -11.78
CA LYS A 74 9.54 -18.46 -12.30
C LYS A 74 8.89 -18.08 -13.64
N LEU A 75 8.24 -16.91 -13.70
CA LEU A 75 7.60 -16.42 -14.92
C LEU A 75 8.60 -16.31 -16.09
N VAL A 76 9.80 -15.80 -15.81
CA VAL A 76 10.84 -15.62 -16.83
C VAL A 76 11.51 -16.95 -17.17
N GLY A 77 11.71 -17.86 -16.23
CA GLY A 77 12.21 -19.20 -16.49
C GLY A 77 11.36 -19.98 -17.50
N ASP A 78 10.05 -19.80 -17.42
CA ASP A 78 9.09 -20.38 -18.37
C ASP A 78 9.24 -19.78 -19.81
N THR A 79 9.86 -18.61 -19.95
CA THR A 79 10.16 -17.97 -21.26
C THR A 79 11.53 -18.32 -21.84
N GLY A 80 12.38 -19.05 -21.08
CA GLY A 80 13.70 -19.47 -21.52
C GLY A 80 14.76 -18.38 -21.58
N LEU A 81 14.57 -17.24 -20.94
CA LEU A 81 15.57 -16.18 -20.83
C LEU A 81 16.82 -16.69 -20.06
N PRO A 82 18.05 -16.51 -20.62
CA PRO A 82 19.27 -16.98 -19.95
C PRO A 82 19.58 -16.11 -18.72
N MET A 83 19.85 -16.77 -17.58
CA MET A 83 20.32 -16.10 -16.39
C MET A 83 21.86 -15.96 -16.39
N THR A 84 22.36 -14.81 -15.95
CA THR A 84 23.81 -14.52 -15.90
C THR A 84 24.48 -15.23 -14.72
N ALA A 85 23.73 -15.55 -13.65
CA ALA A 85 24.18 -16.28 -12.48
C ALA A 85 23.07 -17.18 -11.94
N PRO A 86 23.38 -18.17 -11.08
CA PRO A 86 22.41 -19.13 -10.56
C PRO A 86 21.30 -18.52 -9.75
N GLY A 87 21.51 -17.35 -9.14
CA GLY A 87 20.52 -16.73 -8.27
C GLY A 87 20.67 -15.24 -8.07
N ILE A 88 19.74 -14.70 -7.28
CA ILE A 88 19.59 -13.27 -6.98
C ILE A 88 19.58 -13.08 -5.47
N ALA A 89 20.38 -12.13 -4.99
CA ALA A 89 20.40 -11.68 -3.62
C ALA A 89 19.62 -10.36 -3.48
N LEU A 90 18.82 -10.24 -2.43
CA LEU A 90 18.03 -9.06 -2.11
C LEU A 90 18.51 -8.43 -0.80
N THR A 91 18.72 -7.12 -0.81
CA THR A 91 18.88 -6.27 0.37
C THR A 91 17.68 -5.35 0.46
N VAL A 92 16.91 -5.45 1.54
CA VAL A 92 15.71 -4.63 1.76
C VAL A 92 16.04 -3.50 2.74
N ARG A 93 15.50 -2.32 2.50
CA ARG A 93 15.54 -1.17 3.41
C ARG A 93 14.11 -0.71 3.67
N LYS A 94 13.67 -0.86 4.91
CA LYS A 94 12.32 -0.48 5.33
C LYS A 94 12.27 1.00 5.67
N GLY A 95 11.43 1.76 4.95
CA GLY A 95 11.05 3.13 5.30
C GLY A 95 9.63 3.22 5.83
N LEU A 96 8.82 2.17 5.62
CA LEU A 96 7.43 2.10 6.05
C LEU A 96 7.29 1.30 7.37
N PRO A 97 6.36 1.69 8.27
CA PRO A 97 6.13 1.00 9.53
C PRO A 97 5.65 -0.45 9.31
N LEU A 98 6.10 -1.37 10.18
CA LEU A 98 5.64 -2.75 10.17
C LEU A 98 4.22 -2.86 10.74
N SER A 99 3.34 -3.62 10.09
CA SER A 99 1.94 -3.82 10.50
C SER A 99 1.20 -2.50 10.75
N GLY A 100 1.58 -1.47 10.01
CA GLY A 100 1.13 -0.10 10.22
C GLY A 100 -0.07 0.33 9.38
N GLY A 101 -0.61 -0.51 8.50
CA GLY A 101 -1.72 -0.11 7.62
C GLY A 101 -1.30 0.84 6.48
N GLN A 102 -0.01 0.97 6.17
CA GLN A 102 0.54 1.80 5.09
C GLN A 102 1.09 0.98 3.92
N GLY A 103 0.61 -0.22 3.72
CA GLY A 103 0.98 -1.06 2.57
C GLY A 103 2.44 -1.53 2.53
N GLY A 104 3.15 -1.58 3.70
CA GLY A 104 4.59 -1.88 3.73
C GLY A 104 4.95 -3.25 3.17
N SER A 105 4.10 -4.28 3.30
CA SER A 105 4.36 -5.59 2.69
C SER A 105 4.22 -5.55 1.16
N ALA A 106 3.21 -4.84 0.67
CA ALA A 106 2.99 -4.61 -0.75
C ALA A 106 4.13 -3.80 -1.38
N ALA A 107 4.58 -2.73 -0.71
CA ALA A 107 5.72 -1.92 -1.16
C ALA A 107 6.99 -2.77 -1.30
N SER A 108 7.31 -3.59 -0.28
CA SER A 108 8.46 -4.51 -0.35
C SER A 108 8.31 -5.54 -1.48
N ALA A 109 7.12 -6.12 -1.68
CA ALA A 109 6.85 -7.08 -2.75
C ALA A 109 7.06 -6.45 -4.13
N VAL A 110 6.48 -5.26 -4.34
CA VAL A 110 6.62 -4.51 -5.61
C VAL A 110 8.06 -4.13 -5.89
N ALA A 111 8.77 -3.60 -4.88
CA ALA A 111 10.19 -3.25 -5.03
C ALA A 111 11.03 -4.50 -5.34
N GLY A 112 10.78 -5.63 -4.67
CA GLY A 112 11.47 -6.90 -4.93
C GLY A 112 11.25 -7.42 -6.34
N ALA A 113 9.99 -7.43 -6.81
CA ALA A 113 9.66 -7.84 -8.17
C ALA A 113 10.31 -6.91 -9.22
N ALA A 114 10.18 -5.60 -9.04
CA ALA A 114 10.69 -4.61 -9.99
C ALA A 114 12.23 -4.60 -10.09
N ALA A 115 12.94 -4.66 -8.93
CA ALA A 115 14.39 -4.74 -8.92
C ALA A 115 14.88 -6.04 -9.59
N THR A 116 14.20 -7.17 -9.32
CA THR A 116 14.52 -8.46 -9.93
C THR A 116 14.34 -8.43 -11.43
N ALA A 117 13.16 -7.96 -11.91
CA ALA A 117 12.88 -7.85 -13.34
C ALA A 117 13.93 -7.00 -14.06
N ALA A 118 14.32 -5.86 -13.47
CA ALA A 118 15.37 -4.99 -14.01
C ALA A 118 16.75 -5.67 -14.05
N LEU A 119 17.13 -6.39 -12.98
CA LEU A 119 18.42 -7.08 -12.89
C LEU A 119 18.58 -8.15 -13.98
N ILE A 120 17.52 -8.92 -14.24
CA ILE A 120 17.54 -9.99 -15.25
C ILE A 120 17.23 -9.47 -16.67
N GLY A 121 16.95 -8.16 -16.83
CA GLY A 121 16.60 -7.56 -18.12
C GLY A 121 15.26 -8.03 -18.67
N ALA A 122 14.35 -8.49 -17.82
CA ALA A 122 13.04 -8.95 -18.23
C ALA A 122 12.11 -7.77 -18.51
N SER A 123 11.53 -7.76 -19.72
CA SER A 123 10.49 -6.78 -20.10
C SER A 123 9.13 -7.33 -19.72
N LEU A 124 8.73 -7.13 -18.45
CA LEU A 124 7.42 -7.53 -17.94
C LEU A 124 6.45 -6.36 -18.08
N ASP A 125 5.23 -6.67 -18.51
CA ASP A 125 4.14 -5.69 -18.49
C ASP A 125 3.60 -5.49 -17.06
N THR A 126 2.75 -4.48 -16.90
CA THR A 126 2.15 -4.13 -15.61
C THR A 126 1.40 -5.29 -14.98
N ASN A 127 0.59 -6.02 -15.76
CA ASN A 127 -0.21 -7.12 -15.25
C ASN A 127 0.65 -8.31 -14.82
N GLN A 128 1.75 -8.56 -15.53
CA GLN A 128 2.73 -9.59 -15.16
C GLN A 128 3.42 -9.26 -13.83
N LEU A 129 3.84 -8.00 -13.63
CA LEU A 129 4.41 -7.55 -12.35
C LEU A 129 3.39 -7.62 -11.22
N LEU A 130 2.16 -7.17 -11.44
CA LEU A 130 1.08 -7.26 -10.46
C LEU A 130 0.79 -8.71 -10.08
N ALA A 131 0.74 -9.63 -11.06
CA ALA A 131 0.55 -11.06 -10.81
C ALA A 131 1.67 -11.65 -9.95
N CYS A 132 2.94 -11.29 -10.21
CA CYS A 132 4.06 -11.72 -9.38
C CYS A 132 3.95 -11.20 -7.94
N CYS A 133 3.55 -9.94 -7.76
CA CYS A 133 3.35 -9.34 -6.43
C CYS A 133 2.14 -9.93 -5.70
N LEU A 134 1.06 -10.27 -6.42
CA LEU A 134 -0.13 -10.90 -5.87
C LEU A 134 0.17 -12.27 -5.25
N VAL A 135 1.16 -13.02 -5.78
CA VAL A 135 1.65 -14.26 -5.17
C VAL A 135 2.18 -14.03 -3.75
N ALA A 136 2.88 -12.90 -3.54
CA ALA A 136 3.39 -12.54 -2.23
C ALA A 136 2.27 -12.10 -1.26
N GLU A 137 1.36 -11.27 -1.72
CA GLU A 137 0.26 -10.75 -0.90
C GLU A 137 -0.69 -11.88 -0.47
N ALA A 138 -1.01 -12.81 -1.39
CA ALA A 138 -1.84 -13.97 -1.09
C ALA A 138 -1.28 -14.86 0.03
N ARG A 139 0.05 -14.84 0.26
CA ARG A 139 0.72 -15.57 1.34
C ARG A 139 0.59 -14.92 2.71
N VAL A 140 0.43 -13.58 2.77
CA VAL A 140 0.52 -12.82 4.03
C VAL A 140 -0.79 -12.14 4.42
N ALA A 141 -1.61 -11.72 3.47
CA ALA A 141 -2.79 -10.88 3.74
C ALA A 141 -4.05 -11.30 2.97
N GLY A 142 -3.93 -12.17 1.98
CA GLY A 142 -4.99 -12.53 1.04
C GLY A 142 -4.73 -11.93 -0.35
N ALA A 143 -5.46 -12.42 -1.36
CA ALA A 143 -5.25 -12.00 -2.75
C ALA A 143 -5.93 -10.64 -3.03
N HIS A 144 -5.23 -9.54 -2.75
CA HIS A 144 -5.72 -8.16 -2.90
C HIS A 144 -4.69 -7.32 -3.63
N LEU A 145 -5.14 -6.42 -4.51
CA LEU A 145 -4.31 -5.51 -5.29
C LEU A 145 -4.40 -4.05 -4.84
N ASP A 146 -5.27 -3.71 -3.90
CA ASP A 146 -5.55 -2.35 -3.45
C ASP A 146 -4.37 -1.63 -2.78
N ASN A 147 -3.36 -2.38 -2.31
CA ASN A 147 -2.07 -1.84 -1.88
C ASN A 147 -0.98 -2.02 -2.94
N ILE A 148 -0.95 -3.15 -3.64
CA ILE A 148 0.07 -3.47 -4.64
C ILE A 148 -0.03 -2.55 -5.86
N ALA A 149 -1.24 -2.39 -6.40
CA ALA A 149 -1.43 -1.62 -7.62
C ALA A 149 -1.03 -0.14 -7.47
N PRO A 150 -1.46 0.59 -6.42
CA PRO A 150 -0.98 1.96 -6.23
C PRO A 150 0.51 2.04 -5.89
N ALA A 151 1.08 1.07 -5.17
CA ALA A 151 2.52 1.03 -4.91
C ALA A 151 3.32 0.88 -6.21
N LEU A 152 2.84 0.10 -7.17
CA LEU A 152 3.49 -0.07 -8.48
C LEU A 152 3.27 1.13 -9.40
N LEU A 153 2.03 1.57 -9.55
CA LEU A 153 1.60 2.52 -10.58
C LEU A 153 1.60 3.99 -10.12
N GLY A 154 1.47 4.23 -8.81
CA GLY A 154 1.15 5.54 -8.28
C GLY A 154 -0.33 5.90 -8.46
N GLY A 155 -0.70 7.09 -7.98
CA GLY A 155 -2.03 7.66 -8.12
C GLY A 155 -3.10 6.98 -7.26
N ILE A 156 -4.33 7.13 -7.69
CA ILE A 156 -5.50 6.40 -7.18
C ILE A 156 -5.84 5.31 -8.19
N VAL A 157 -6.11 4.10 -7.71
CA VAL A 157 -6.42 2.96 -8.57
C VAL A 157 -7.73 2.30 -8.18
N LEU A 158 -8.50 1.90 -9.17
CA LEU A 158 -9.69 1.07 -9.04
C LEU A 158 -9.35 -0.33 -9.56
N ILE A 159 -9.48 -1.33 -8.72
CA ILE A 159 -9.33 -2.75 -9.04
C ILE A 159 -10.68 -3.29 -9.47
N LYS A 160 -10.86 -3.50 -10.76
CA LYS A 160 -12.09 -4.07 -11.33
C LYS A 160 -12.11 -5.59 -11.23
N SER A 161 -10.94 -6.22 -11.40
CA SER A 161 -10.76 -7.67 -11.29
C SER A 161 -9.32 -8.03 -10.95
N ILE A 162 -9.14 -9.15 -10.25
CA ILE A 162 -7.82 -9.75 -9.98
C ILE A 162 -7.52 -10.97 -10.86
N ASP A 163 -8.53 -11.50 -11.55
CA ASP A 163 -8.40 -12.62 -12.49
C ASP A 163 -9.50 -12.55 -13.58
N PRO A 164 -9.16 -12.18 -14.84
CA PRO A 164 -7.90 -11.55 -15.22
C PRO A 164 -7.70 -10.19 -14.51
N ILE A 165 -6.44 -9.78 -14.33
CA ILE A 165 -6.14 -8.47 -13.71
C ILE A 165 -6.65 -7.35 -14.62
N ASP A 166 -7.52 -6.50 -14.06
CA ASP A 166 -8.12 -5.35 -14.76
C ASP A 166 -8.16 -4.16 -13.78
N ILE A 167 -7.31 -3.15 -14.04
CA ILE A 167 -7.07 -2.00 -13.17
C ILE A 167 -7.28 -0.72 -13.94
N ILE A 168 -7.91 0.25 -13.30
CA ILE A 168 -8.16 1.58 -13.84
C ILE A 168 -7.45 2.61 -12.96
N GLN A 169 -6.50 3.38 -13.51
CA GLN A 169 -5.95 4.54 -12.82
C GLN A 169 -6.96 5.70 -12.92
N LEU A 170 -7.25 6.31 -11.77
CA LEU A 170 -8.16 7.43 -11.65
C LEU A 170 -7.37 8.75 -11.58
N PRO A 171 -7.88 9.84 -12.15
CA PRO A 171 -7.33 11.17 -11.91
C PRO A 171 -7.30 11.50 -10.42
N VAL A 172 -6.25 12.15 -9.96
CA VAL A 172 -6.15 12.64 -8.58
C VAL A 172 -6.78 14.02 -8.49
N PRO A 173 -7.80 14.24 -7.63
CA PRO A 173 -8.41 15.55 -7.49
C PRO A 173 -7.40 16.63 -7.10
N THR A 174 -7.49 17.78 -7.76
CA THR A 174 -6.58 18.92 -7.54
C THR A 174 -6.63 19.40 -6.10
N GLY A 175 -5.48 19.70 -5.51
CA GLY A 175 -5.37 20.24 -4.15
C GLY A 175 -5.48 19.19 -3.05
N LEU A 176 -5.66 17.91 -3.36
CA LEU A 176 -5.78 16.85 -2.36
C LEU A 176 -4.54 16.77 -1.49
N GLN A 177 -4.73 16.97 -0.18
CA GLN A 177 -3.75 16.73 0.87
C GLN A 177 -4.16 15.49 1.66
N LEU A 178 -3.16 14.66 1.99
CA LEU A 178 -3.31 13.49 2.86
C LEU A 178 -2.77 13.81 4.24
N VAL A 179 -3.54 13.49 5.26
CA VAL A 179 -3.07 13.39 6.64
C VAL A 179 -3.00 11.91 6.98
N ILE A 180 -1.84 11.41 7.37
CA ILE A 180 -1.62 10.03 7.78
C ILE A 180 -1.26 10.04 9.25
N VAL A 181 -2.06 9.39 10.09
CA VAL A 181 -1.82 9.29 11.54
C VAL A 181 -1.61 7.84 11.92
N HIS A 182 -0.43 7.54 12.45
CA HIS A 182 -0.05 6.21 12.91
C HIS A 182 -0.01 6.17 14.45
N PRO A 183 -1.00 5.58 15.12
CA PRO A 183 -0.97 5.35 16.56
C PRO A 183 0.02 4.21 16.89
N GLU A 184 0.66 4.28 18.05
CA GLU A 184 1.54 3.20 18.56
C GLU A 184 0.72 1.97 18.99
N GLN A 185 0.13 1.33 18.00
CA GLN A 185 -0.68 0.11 18.12
C GLN A 185 -0.21 -0.91 17.08
N ARG A 186 -0.36 -2.19 17.38
CA ARG A 186 -0.10 -3.26 16.41
C ARG A 186 -1.39 -4.01 16.11
N LEU A 187 -1.77 -4.05 14.86
CA LEU A 187 -2.91 -4.84 14.39
C LEU A 187 -2.47 -5.66 13.17
N SER A 188 -2.56 -6.99 13.27
CA SER A 188 -2.24 -7.84 12.14
C SER A 188 -3.34 -7.75 11.08
N THR A 189 -2.94 -7.81 9.80
CA THR A 189 -3.91 -7.83 8.68
C THR A 189 -4.86 -9.02 8.78
N SER A 190 -4.38 -10.18 9.25
CA SER A 190 -5.22 -11.36 9.45
C SER A 190 -6.30 -11.15 10.51
N THR A 191 -5.96 -10.52 11.66
CA THR A 191 -6.95 -10.17 12.70
C THR A 191 -7.99 -9.19 12.19
N SER A 192 -7.53 -8.13 11.49
CA SER A 192 -8.41 -7.13 10.88
C SER A 192 -9.33 -7.75 9.80
N ARG A 193 -8.81 -8.73 9.04
CA ARG A 193 -9.59 -9.44 8.01
C ARG A 193 -10.64 -10.36 8.62
N SER A 194 -10.32 -11.09 9.68
CA SER A 194 -11.27 -11.99 10.36
C SER A 194 -12.40 -11.24 11.09
N ALA A 195 -12.27 -9.94 11.33
CA ALA A 195 -13.35 -9.13 11.88
C ALA A 195 -14.45 -8.80 10.85
N LEU A 196 -14.17 -8.96 9.55
CA LEU A 196 -15.15 -8.65 8.51
C LEU A 196 -16.34 -9.62 8.56
N PRO A 197 -17.59 -9.14 8.35
CA PRO A 197 -18.77 -9.97 8.35
C PRO A 197 -18.78 -10.91 7.12
N LEU A 198 -19.26 -12.14 7.31
CA LEU A 198 -19.44 -13.12 6.22
C LEU A 198 -20.64 -12.77 5.31
N SER A 199 -21.56 -11.93 5.78
CA SER A 199 -22.71 -11.45 5.02
C SER A 199 -23.02 -10.02 5.41
N VAL A 200 -23.52 -9.25 4.44
CA VAL A 200 -23.81 -7.82 4.59
C VAL A 200 -25.24 -7.55 4.18
N ALA A 201 -25.94 -6.72 4.95
CA ALA A 201 -27.30 -6.31 4.62
C ALA A 201 -27.33 -5.47 3.33
N LEU A 202 -28.33 -5.70 2.47
CA LEU A 202 -28.46 -5.01 1.18
C LEU A 202 -28.40 -3.47 1.27
N PRO A 203 -28.97 -2.79 2.28
CA PRO A 203 -28.82 -1.33 2.41
C PRO A 203 -27.36 -0.89 2.57
N ALA A 204 -26.53 -1.63 3.30
CA ALA A 204 -25.10 -1.33 3.45
C ALA A 204 -24.36 -1.54 2.12
N VAL A 205 -24.69 -2.60 1.36
CA VAL A 205 -24.13 -2.81 0.02
C VAL A 205 -24.49 -1.67 -0.93
N THR A 206 -25.77 -1.24 -0.94
CA THR A 206 -26.23 -0.12 -1.78
C THR A 206 -25.51 1.17 -1.41
N HIS A 207 -25.31 1.42 -0.11
CA HIS A 207 -24.56 2.58 0.38
C HIS A 207 -23.12 2.53 -0.12
N GLN A 208 -22.44 1.39 0.07
CA GLN A 208 -21.04 1.20 -0.33
C GLN A 208 -20.85 1.43 -1.83
N LEU A 209 -21.73 0.86 -2.67
CA LEU A 209 -21.69 1.05 -4.12
C LEU A 209 -21.88 2.51 -4.52
N ALA A 210 -22.82 3.22 -3.88
CA ALA A 210 -23.07 4.64 -4.16
C ALA A 210 -21.85 5.50 -3.80
N HIS A 211 -21.20 5.23 -2.67
CA HIS A 211 -20.05 5.99 -2.21
C HIS A 211 -18.79 5.70 -3.05
N VAL A 212 -18.52 4.44 -3.42
CA VAL A 212 -17.45 4.12 -4.37
C VAL A 212 -17.67 4.78 -5.72
N ALA A 213 -18.91 4.73 -6.25
CA ALA A 213 -19.25 5.40 -7.51
C ALA A 213 -19.07 6.92 -7.43
N ALA A 214 -19.45 7.53 -6.29
CA ALA A 214 -19.25 8.96 -6.04
C ALA A 214 -17.76 9.33 -5.98
N MET A 215 -16.91 8.50 -5.36
CA MET A 215 -15.44 8.72 -5.34
C MET A 215 -14.86 8.68 -6.76
N VAL A 216 -15.25 7.68 -7.57
CA VAL A 216 -14.80 7.58 -8.97
C VAL A 216 -15.27 8.79 -9.77
N ALA A 217 -16.54 9.19 -9.62
CA ALA A 217 -17.08 10.40 -10.27
C ALA A 217 -16.30 11.65 -9.84
N ALA A 218 -16.03 11.81 -8.54
CA ALA A 218 -15.27 12.94 -7.98
C ALA A 218 -13.87 13.06 -8.60
N CYS A 219 -13.19 11.94 -8.83
CA CYS A 219 -11.89 11.93 -9.50
C CYS A 219 -11.98 12.51 -10.92
N PHE A 220 -12.97 12.10 -11.72
CA PHE A 220 -13.14 12.60 -13.10
C PHE A 220 -13.73 14.00 -13.18
N MET A 221 -14.49 14.43 -12.16
CA MET A 221 -15.06 15.78 -12.07
C MET A 221 -14.12 16.80 -11.45
N ASP A 222 -12.95 16.36 -10.93
CA ASP A 222 -12.03 17.17 -10.12
C ASP A 222 -12.72 17.81 -8.90
N ASP A 223 -13.67 17.08 -8.28
CA ASP A 223 -14.46 17.54 -7.13
C ASP A 223 -13.92 16.92 -5.84
N LEU A 224 -12.91 17.58 -5.24
CA LEU A 224 -12.29 17.13 -3.99
C LEU A 224 -13.29 17.10 -2.81
N ALA A 225 -14.27 18.00 -2.78
CA ALA A 225 -15.27 18.02 -1.73
C ALA A 225 -16.22 16.79 -1.83
N LEU A 226 -16.60 16.40 -3.05
CA LEU A 226 -17.35 15.16 -3.27
C LEU A 226 -16.52 13.93 -2.90
N PHE A 227 -15.24 13.90 -3.28
CA PHE A 227 -14.32 12.81 -2.94
C PHE A 227 -14.26 12.59 -1.41
N GLY A 228 -14.06 13.67 -0.66
CA GLY A 228 -14.03 13.62 0.82
C GLY A 228 -15.35 13.14 1.43
N ARG A 229 -16.50 13.71 1.01
CA ARG A 229 -17.81 13.30 1.50
C ARG A 229 -18.19 11.86 1.16
N ALA A 230 -17.58 11.28 0.14
CA ALA A 230 -17.78 9.88 -0.23
C ALA A 230 -16.99 8.91 0.63
N ILE A 231 -16.08 9.36 1.49
CA ILE A 231 -15.38 8.52 2.47
C ILE A 231 -16.34 8.20 3.63
N ASP A 232 -17.22 7.23 3.42
CA ASP A 232 -18.16 6.71 4.42
C ASP A 232 -18.30 5.19 4.21
N ASP A 233 -17.57 4.42 5.02
CA ASP A 233 -17.56 2.96 4.98
C ASP A 233 -18.50 2.38 6.02
N ARG A 234 -19.47 1.58 5.59
CA ARG A 234 -20.44 0.90 6.45
C ARG A 234 -20.23 -0.60 6.56
N ILE A 235 -19.10 -1.11 6.08
CA ILE A 235 -18.79 -2.54 6.11
C ILE A 235 -17.51 -2.80 6.90
N ALA A 236 -16.38 -2.34 6.41
CA ALA A 236 -15.09 -2.66 7.00
C ALA A 236 -14.77 -1.79 8.22
N GLU A 237 -15.02 -0.50 8.16
CA GLU A 237 -14.76 0.43 9.27
C GLU A 237 -15.55 0.05 10.54
N PRO A 238 -16.88 -0.12 10.51
CA PRO A 238 -17.62 -0.55 11.71
C PRO A 238 -17.18 -1.90 12.25
N ALA A 239 -16.81 -2.83 11.37
CA ALA A 239 -16.35 -4.15 11.76
C ALA A 239 -14.98 -4.12 12.46
N ARG A 240 -14.11 -3.16 12.13
CA ARG A 240 -12.75 -3.01 12.66
C ARG A 240 -12.63 -2.01 13.81
N ALA A 241 -13.58 -1.09 13.97
CA ALA A 241 -13.50 0.02 14.93
C ALA A 241 -13.21 -0.44 16.36
N HIS A 242 -13.76 -1.59 16.79
CA HIS A 242 -13.52 -2.15 18.11
C HIS A 242 -12.08 -2.64 18.35
N LEU A 243 -11.31 -2.89 17.28
CA LEU A 243 -9.91 -3.28 17.31
C LEU A 243 -8.96 -2.08 17.36
N LEU A 244 -9.49 -0.86 17.23
CA LEU A 244 -8.75 0.38 17.05
C LEU A 244 -9.10 1.39 18.16
N PRO A 245 -8.55 1.23 19.38
CA PRO A 245 -8.74 2.21 20.47
C PRO A 245 -8.40 3.62 20.00
N GLY A 246 -9.24 4.60 20.34
CA GLY A 246 -9.06 6.02 19.96
C GLY A 246 -9.55 6.38 18.56
N PHE A 247 -9.80 5.42 17.67
CA PHE A 247 -10.20 5.66 16.28
C PHE A 247 -11.41 6.58 16.15
N ALA A 248 -12.53 6.25 16.79
CA ALA A 248 -13.76 7.04 16.69
C ALA A 248 -13.61 8.49 17.21
N ALA A 249 -12.78 8.69 18.23
CA ALA A 249 -12.48 10.02 18.76
C ALA A 249 -11.59 10.81 17.78
N ALA A 250 -10.56 10.16 17.21
CA ALA A 250 -9.68 10.78 16.24
C ALA A 250 -10.42 11.13 14.93
N THR A 251 -11.35 10.27 14.48
CA THR A 251 -12.21 10.58 13.31
C THR A 251 -13.06 11.82 13.56
N ARG A 252 -13.71 11.92 14.72
CA ARG A 252 -14.48 13.14 15.08
C ARG A 252 -13.60 14.36 15.13
N ALA A 253 -12.43 14.28 15.79
CA ALA A 253 -11.50 15.38 15.86
C ALA A 253 -11.01 15.86 14.48
N ALA A 254 -10.78 14.92 13.55
CA ALA A 254 -10.44 15.24 12.16
C ALA A 254 -11.56 16.05 11.48
N MET A 255 -12.81 15.58 11.58
CA MET A 255 -13.96 16.25 10.97
C MET A 255 -14.22 17.61 11.59
N ASP A 256 -14.14 17.74 12.92
CA ASP A 256 -14.30 19.01 13.63
C ASP A 256 -13.19 20.02 13.27
N ALA A 257 -11.99 19.54 12.94
CA ALA A 257 -10.87 20.35 12.45
C ALA A 257 -10.97 20.72 10.96
N GLY A 258 -11.98 20.24 10.25
CA GLY A 258 -12.26 20.59 8.85
C GLY A 258 -11.75 19.58 7.83
N ALA A 259 -11.49 18.33 8.22
CA ALA A 259 -11.24 17.28 7.24
C ALA A 259 -12.46 17.09 6.32
N LEU A 260 -12.21 16.84 5.03
CA LEU A 260 -13.26 16.53 4.05
C LEU A 260 -13.77 15.10 4.19
N GLY A 261 -12.96 14.22 4.76
CA GLY A 261 -13.28 12.83 5.05
C GLY A 261 -12.11 12.19 5.80
N ALA A 262 -12.39 11.15 6.58
CA ALA A 262 -11.38 10.39 7.33
C ALA A 262 -11.81 8.93 7.48
N SER A 263 -10.86 8.00 7.44
CA SER A 263 -11.12 6.56 7.63
C SER A 263 -9.85 5.80 8.02
N ILE A 264 -9.98 4.48 8.12
CA ILE A 264 -8.87 3.54 8.36
C ILE A 264 -8.03 3.39 7.08
N SER A 265 -6.72 3.42 7.20
CA SER A 265 -5.80 3.07 6.12
C SER A 265 -5.61 1.54 6.07
N GLY A 266 -6.11 0.91 5.01
CA GLY A 266 -6.03 -0.53 4.81
C GLY A 266 -6.67 -1.32 5.96
N SER A 267 -5.87 -2.14 6.65
CA SER A 267 -6.30 -2.91 7.82
C SER A 267 -6.21 -2.13 9.14
N GLY A 268 -5.67 -0.91 9.13
CA GLY A 268 -5.27 -0.15 10.30
C GLY A 268 -3.91 -0.65 10.88
N PRO A 269 -3.43 -0.10 12.01
CA PRO A 269 -4.09 0.92 12.83
C PRO A 269 -3.97 2.36 12.29
N THR A 270 -3.16 2.60 11.27
CA THR A 270 -3.06 3.91 10.64
C THR A 270 -4.42 4.40 10.18
N MET A 271 -4.68 5.68 10.40
CA MET A 271 -5.79 6.41 9.84
C MET A 271 -5.31 7.36 8.75
N PHE A 272 -6.20 7.70 7.83
CA PHE A 272 -5.99 8.81 6.93
C PHE A 272 -7.13 9.82 7.00
N ALA A 273 -6.84 11.07 6.67
CA ALA A 273 -7.84 12.09 6.42
C ALA A 273 -7.47 12.88 5.15
N ILE A 274 -8.48 13.48 4.54
CA ILE A 274 -8.36 14.32 3.34
C ILE A 274 -8.59 15.78 3.72
N ALA A 275 -7.72 16.67 3.23
CA ALA A 275 -7.89 18.12 3.33
C ALA A 275 -7.67 18.79 1.97
N ASP A 276 -8.14 20.02 1.82
CA ASP A 276 -8.08 20.81 0.58
C ASP A 276 -6.86 21.74 0.50
N SER A 277 -6.12 21.86 1.60
CA SER A 277 -4.93 22.69 1.68
C SER A 277 -3.96 22.15 2.73
N HIS A 278 -2.68 22.51 2.60
CA HIS A 278 -1.66 22.13 3.57
C HIS A 278 -1.97 22.67 4.98
N GLU A 279 -2.47 23.91 5.08
CA GLU A 279 -2.85 24.52 6.36
C GLU A 279 -3.98 23.74 7.04
N HIS A 280 -5.01 23.34 6.30
CA HIS A 280 -6.09 22.51 6.83
C HIS A 280 -5.57 21.12 7.23
N ALA A 281 -4.70 20.52 6.42
CA ALA A 281 -4.09 19.23 6.73
C ALA A 281 -3.28 19.28 8.04
N GLU A 282 -2.50 20.32 8.29
CA GLU A 282 -1.75 20.50 9.55
C GLU A 282 -2.69 20.61 10.76
N ARG A 283 -3.79 21.37 10.65
CA ARG A 283 -4.79 21.45 11.74
C ARG A 283 -5.45 20.10 12.02
N VAL A 284 -5.80 19.37 10.96
CA VAL A 284 -6.38 18.04 11.08
C VAL A 284 -5.39 17.07 11.73
N ALA A 285 -4.13 17.09 11.30
CA ALA A 285 -3.07 16.27 11.88
C ALA A 285 -2.88 16.51 13.37
N ALA A 286 -2.84 17.80 13.80
CA ALA A 286 -2.75 18.18 15.21
C ALA A 286 -3.96 17.67 16.00
N ALA A 287 -5.18 17.91 15.53
CA ALA A 287 -6.40 17.48 16.20
C ALA A 287 -6.49 15.96 16.38
N MET A 288 -6.09 15.18 15.36
CA MET A 288 -6.08 13.72 15.45
C MET A 288 -5.04 13.22 16.45
N THR A 289 -3.82 13.77 16.46
CA THR A 289 -2.76 13.37 17.39
C THR A 289 -3.08 13.76 18.81
N GLU A 290 -3.64 14.94 19.06
CA GLU A 290 -4.13 15.38 20.36
C GLU A 290 -5.26 14.46 20.87
N SER A 291 -6.18 14.05 19.98
CA SER A 291 -7.24 13.11 20.33
C SER A 291 -6.69 11.75 20.76
N TYR A 292 -5.67 11.20 20.06
CA TYR A 292 -5.00 9.97 20.49
C TYR A 292 -4.29 10.17 21.84
N ALA A 293 -3.56 11.26 22.01
CA ALA A 293 -2.87 11.56 23.27
C ALA A 293 -3.85 11.68 24.46
N ALA A 294 -5.02 12.30 24.26
CA ALA A 294 -6.09 12.37 25.27
C ALA A 294 -6.66 11.00 25.65
N ASN A 295 -6.53 10.00 24.77
CA ASN A 295 -6.88 8.60 25.05
C ASN A 295 -5.68 7.76 25.54
N GLY A 296 -4.55 8.39 25.89
CA GLY A 296 -3.34 7.73 26.39
C GLY A 296 -2.57 6.95 25.30
N ILE A 297 -2.76 7.27 24.03
CA ILE A 297 -2.13 6.58 22.91
C ILE A 297 -1.17 7.54 22.21
N ALA A 298 0.12 7.20 22.18
CA ALA A 298 1.08 7.93 21.38
C ALA A 298 0.81 7.73 19.89
N SER A 299 1.01 8.77 19.09
CA SER A 299 0.83 8.67 17.64
C SER A 299 1.76 9.64 16.92
N THR A 300 2.06 9.33 15.67
CA THR A 300 2.79 10.22 14.76
C THR A 300 1.90 10.60 13.59
N ALA A 301 2.00 11.85 13.14
CA ALA A 301 1.27 12.33 11.97
C ALA A 301 2.24 12.84 10.90
N ILE A 302 1.88 12.63 9.65
CA ILE A 302 2.52 13.24 8.49
C ILE A 302 1.45 13.89 7.62
N VAL A 303 1.75 15.09 7.13
CA VAL A 303 0.99 15.74 6.05
C VAL A 303 1.74 15.50 4.75
N THR A 304 1.04 14.99 3.75
CA THR A 304 1.63 14.59 2.47
C THR A 304 0.62 14.69 1.33
N THR A 305 0.94 14.12 0.18
CA THR A 305 0.08 14.05 -1.01
C THR A 305 0.06 12.64 -1.57
N ILE A 306 -0.67 12.42 -2.65
CA ILE A 306 -0.62 11.18 -3.41
C ILE A 306 0.68 11.12 -4.23
N ASP A 307 1.43 10.01 -4.13
CA ASP A 307 2.55 9.72 -5.04
C ASP A 307 1.99 9.33 -6.42
N GLN A 308 2.18 10.18 -7.42
CA GLN A 308 1.62 9.96 -8.75
C GLN A 308 2.47 9.02 -9.64
N HIS A 309 3.64 8.60 -9.18
CA HIS A 309 4.61 7.89 -10.01
C HIS A 309 4.81 6.41 -9.64
N GLY A 310 4.43 6.02 -8.43
CA GLY A 310 4.59 4.65 -7.95
C GLY A 310 6.07 4.22 -7.82
N THR A 311 6.34 2.99 -8.17
CA THR A 311 7.67 2.40 -8.03
C THR A 311 8.66 2.93 -9.06
N ARG A 312 9.87 3.27 -8.60
CA ARG A 312 10.99 3.77 -9.41
C ARG A 312 12.12 2.76 -9.37
N VAL A 313 12.72 2.51 -10.52
CA VAL A 313 13.86 1.58 -10.64
C VAL A 313 15.07 2.31 -11.20
N ASN A 314 16.22 2.12 -10.56
CA ASN A 314 17.48 2.74 -10.95
C ASN A 314 18.60 1.70 -10.96
N ALA A 315 19.46 1.73 -11.98
CA ALA A 315 20.71 1.00 -11.95
C ALA A 315 21.66 1.67 -10.94
N LEU A 316 22.25 0.88 -10.06
CA LEU A 316 23.28 1.36 -9.16
C LEU A 316 24.63 1.31 -9.89
N GLN A 317 25.37 2.42 -9.83
CA GLN A 317 26.74 2.43 -10.35
C GLN A 317 27.61 1.47 -9.52
N PRO A 318 28.58 0.80 -10.18
CA PRO A 318 29.49 -0.12 -9.50
C PRO A 318 30.34 0.53 -8.43
#